data_f1e952ce26f57fa16b01dbdc81544a71
#
_entry.id   f1e952ce26f57fa16b01dbdc81544a71
#
_cell.length_a   1.000
_cell.length_b   1.000
_cell.length_c   1.000
_cell.angle_alpha   90.00
_cell.angle_beta   90.00
_cell.angle_gamma   90.00
#
_symmetry.space_group_name_H-M   'P 1'
#
loop_
_entity.id
_entity.type
_entity.pdbx_description
1 polymer ?
#
loop_
_entity_poly.entity_id
_entity_poly.type
_entity_poly.pdbx_seq_one_letter_code
_entity_poly.pdbx_strand_id
1 'polypeptide(L)'
;ILDRALPNIGDGLKPVQRRILYAMSELGLDASSKYKKSARTVGDVIGKFHPHGDSAAYEAMVLMAQNFSFKYPLVDGQGNWGSQDDPKSFAAMRYTESKLTSFANLLISELKSGTVDWQPNFDGSLLEPVIFPSKLPVILLNGTSGIAVGMATDIPSHNINEVIDATVEILEKPKSELYDLLKIIK
;
A
#
# COMPACT_ATOMS: atom_id res chain seq x y z
N ILE A 1 15.94 -9.52 -4.58
CA ILE A 1 14.77 -10.42 -4.87
C ILE A 1 13.83 -10.49 -3.66
N LEU A 2 14.35 -10.68 -2.44
CA LEU A 2 13.54 -10.73 -1.22
C LEU A 2 12.72 -9.45 -1.02
N ASP A 3 13.34 -8.30 -1.09
CA ASP A 3 12.71 -6.99 -0.88
C ASP A 3 11.58 -6.68 -1.87
N ARG A 4 11.61 -7.29 -3.07
CA ARG A 4 10.58 -7.10 -4.09
C ARG A 4 9.30 -7.88 -3.80
N ALA A 5 9.44 -9.08 -3.23
CA ALA A 5 8.35 -10.03 -3.04
C ALA A 5 7.69 -9.92 -1.66
N LEU A 6 8.43 -9.45 -0.66
CA LEU A 6 7.97 -9.37 0.73
C LEU A 6 7.65 -7.93 1.13
N PRO A 7 6.63 -7.73 1.98
CA PRO A 7 6.29 -6.40 2.50
C PRO A 7 7.29 -5.97 3.58
N ASN A 8 7.41 -4.66 3.78
CA ASN A 8 8.05 -4.12 4.97
C ASN A 8 7.06 -4.16 6.14
N ILE A 9 7.52 -4.57 7.31
CA ILE A 9 6.68 -4.67 8.51
C ILE A 9 6.19 -3.29 8.99
N GLY A 10 6.96 -2.23 8.74
CA GLY A 10 6.65 -0.88 9.21
C GLY A 10 5.43 -0.25 8.53
N ASP A 11 5.22 -0.53 7.23
CA ASP A 11 4.09 0.03 6.47
C ASP A 11 3.23 -1.03 5.75
N GLY A 12 3.62 -2.30 5.81
CA GLY A 12 2.88 -3.40 5.19
C GLY A 12 2.93 -3.42 3.66
N LEU A 13 3.84 -2.68 3.04
CA LEU A 13 3.91 -2.50 1.60
C LEU A 13 5.12 -3.18 0.96
N LYS A 14 4.90 -3.68 -0.26
CA LYS A 14 5.98 -4.04 -1.18
C LYS A 14 6.53 -2.78 -1.86
N PRO A 15 7.77 -2.78 -2.35
CA PRO A 15 8.37 -1.59 -2.98
C PRO A 15 7.53 -0.98 -4.09
N VAL A 16 6.98 -1.78 -5.01
CA VAL A 16 6.12 -1.28 -6.10
C VAL A 16 4.87 -0.58 -5.58
N GLN A 17 4.26 -1.12 -4.53
CA GLN A 17 3.07 -0.51 -3.91
C GLN A 17 3.41 0.84 -3.28
N ARG A 18 4.50 0.92 -2.53
CA ARG A 18 4.97 2.16 -1.91
C ARG A 18 5.29 3.23 -2.96
N ARG A 19 5.94 2.86 -4.05
CA ARG A 19 6.28 3.76 -5.15
C ARG A 19 5.04 4.29 -5.87
N ILE A 20 4.01 3.46 -6.06
CA ILE A 20 2.73 3.89 -6.64
C ILE A 20 2.07 4.94 -5.74
N LEU A 21 1.92 4.66 -4.45
CA LEU A 21 1.29 5.58 -3.51
C LEU A 21 2.10 6.88 -3.35
N TYR A 22 3.43 6.80 -3.35
CA TYR A 22 4.29 7.96 -3.31
C TYR A 22 4.15 8.83 -4.57
N ALA A 23 4.16 8.23 -5.75
CA ALA A 23 3.93 8.95 -7.01
C ALA A 23 2.55 9.63 -7.02
N MET A 24 1.50 8.97 -6.55
CA MET A 24 0.17 9.57 -6.44
C MET A 24 0.14 10.74 -5.46
N SER A 25 0.84 10.64 -4.33
CA SER A 25 1.00 11.74 -3.38
C SER A 25 1.72 12.95 -4.00
N GLU A 26 2.81 12.72 -4.72
CA GLU A 26 3.56 13.78 -5.40
C GLU A 26 2.75 14.43 -6.56
N LEU A 27 1.84 13.69 -7.18
CA LEU A 27 0.88 14.21 -8.16
C LEU A 27 -0.30 14.97 -7.54
N GLY A 28 -0.40 15.03 -6.21
CA GLY A 28 -1.50 15.67 -5.50
C GLY A 28 -2.82 14.92 -5.64
N LEU A 29 -2.79 13.61 -5.83
CA LEU A 29 -3.95 12.75 -5.98
C LEU A 29 -4.45 12.25 -4.62
N ASP A 30 -4.71 13.14 -3.68
CA ASP A 30 -5.33 12.79 -2.40
C ASP A 30 -6.82 12.44 -2.55
N ALA A 31 -7.45 11.99 -1.46
CA ALA A 31 -8.85 11.58 -1.47
C ALA A 31 -9.83 12.69 -1.87
N SER A 32 -9.48 13.96 -1.66
CA SER A 32 -10.31 15.13 -2.00
C SER A 32 -10.10 15.60 -3.45
N SER A 33 -9.05 15.13 -4.12
CA SER A 33 -8.72 15.55 -5.47
C SER A 33 -9.66 14.94 -6.51
N LYS A 34 -9.61 15.48 -7.74
CA LYS A 34 -10.25 14.84 -8.88
C LYS A 34 -9.45 13.61 -9.32
N TYR A 35 -10.15 12.61 -9.85
CA TYR A 35 -9.53 11.47 -10.49
C TYR A 35 -8.66 11.90 -11.68
N LYS A 36 -7.57 11.17 -11.89
CA LYS A 36 -6.73 11.29 -13.10
C LYS A 36 -6.53 9.93 -13.73
N LYS A 37 -6.28 9.91 -15.04
CA LYS A 37 -5.99 8.66 -15.76
C LYS A 37 -4.92 7.85 -15.07
N SER A 38 -5.17 6.56 -14.87
CA SER A 38 -4.22 5.64 -14.23
C SER A 38 -2.89 5.58 -14.99
N ALA A 39 -2.93 5.75 -16.32
CA ALA A 39 -1.73 5.83 -17.16
C ALA A 39 -0.79 6.97 -16.72
N ARG A 40 -1.30 8.07 -16.19
CA ARG A 40 -0.47 9.17 -15.68
C ARG A 40 0.34 8.73 -14.47
N THR A 41 -0.31 8.10 -13.49
CA THR A 41 0.36 7.57 -12.30
C THR A 41 1.38 6.50 -12.67
N VAL A 42 1.00 5.54 -13.51
CA VAL A 42 1.89 4.46 -13.94
C VAL A 42 3.11 5.02 -14.67
N GLY A 43 2.92 6.00 -15.54
CA GLY A 43 4.02 6.68 -16.24
C GLY A 43 5.03 7.33 -15.29
N ASP A 44 4.56 8.04 -14.26
CA ASP A 44 5.43 8.63 -13.24
C ASP A 44 6.17 7.55 -12.42
N VAL A 45 5.48 6.47 -12.06
CA VAL A 45 6.09 5.36 -11.30
C VAL A 45 7.25 4.73 -12.05
N ILE A 46 7.03 4.30 -13.28
CA ILE A 46 8.06 3.62 -14.08
C ILE A 46 9.18 4.59 -14.52
N GLY A 47 8.84 5.84 -14.77
CA GLY A 47 9.82 6.85 -15.20
C GLY A 47 10.71 7.34 -14.07
N LYS A 48 10.22 7.38 -12.84
CA LYS A 48 10.92 8.01 -11.71
C LYS A 48 11.44 7.02 -10.67
N PHE A 49 10.71 5.94 -10.38
CA PHE A 49 10.98 5.13 -9.19
C PHE A 49 11.11 3.62 -9.45
N HIS A 50 10.45 3.09 -10.47
CA HIS A 50 10.35 1.65 -10.66
C HIS A 50 10.63 1.26 -12.11
N PRO A 51 11.91 1.04 -12.49
CA PRO A 51 12.31 0.81 -13.89
C PRO A 51 12.00 -0.61 -14.35
N HIS A 52 10.74 -0.98 -14.30
CA HIS A 52 10.20 -2.28 -14.72
C HIS A 52 9.00 -2.08 -15.64
N GLY A 53 8.39 -3.16 -16.10
CA GLY A 53 7.25 -3.08 -17.03
C GLY A 53 6.03 -2.34 -16.43
N ASP A 54 5.38 -1.53 -17.25
CA ASP A 54 4.18 -0.77 -16.90
C ASP A 54 3.00 -1.66 -16.50
N SER A 55 2.85 -2.82 -17.16
CA SER A 55 1.80 -3.79 -16.84
C SER A 55 1.88 -4.28 -15.41
N ALA A 56 3.07 -4.62 -14.92
CA ALA A 56 3.27 -5.10 -13.55
C ALA A 56 2.97 -4.00 -12.52
N ALA A 57 3.36 -2.75 -12.80
CA ALA A 57 3.04 -1.61 -11.95
C ALA A 57 1.54 -1.34 -11.92
N TYR A 58 0.86 -1.40 -13.09
CA TYR A 58 -0.58 -1.23 -13.16
C TYR A 58 -1.35 -2.35 -12.48
N GLU A 59 -0.95 -3.61 -12.64
CA GLU A 59 -1.56 -4.74 -11.92
C GLU A 59 -1.45 -4.59 -10.40
N ALA A 60 -0.32 -4.15 -9.89
CA ALA A 60 -0.16 -3.84 -8.46
C ALA A 60 -1.11 -2.72 -8.01
N MET A 61 -1.29 -1.69 -8.82
CA MET A 61 -2.23 -0.60 -8.57
C MET A 61 -3.68 -1.11 -8.56
N VAL A 62 -4.04 -1.98 -9.50
CA VAL A 62 -5.37 -2.60 -9.58
C VAL A 62 -5.70 -3.38 -8.29
N LEU A 63 -4.78 -4.19 -7.80
CA LEU A 63 -4.99 -4.94 -6.55
C LEU A 63 -5.27 -4.01 -5.37
N MET A 64 -4.58 -2.88 -5.26
CA MET A 64 -4.80 -1.90 -4.19
C MET A 64 -6.14 -1.15 -4.29
N ALA A 65 -6.80 -1.19 -5.44
CA ALA A 65 -8.12 -0.60 -5.68
C ALA A 65 -9.27 -1.59 -5.50
N GLN A 66 -9.00 -2.89 -5.56
CA GLN A 66 -10.02 -3.94 -5.45
C GLN A 66 -10.37 -4.21 -3.99
N ASN A 67 -11.64 -3.99 -3.62
CA ASN A 67 -12.15 -4.21 -2.26
C ASN A 67 -12.24 -5.69 -1.85
N PHE A 68 -12.10 -6.60 -2.80
CA PHE A 68 -12.01 -8.04 -2.56
C PHE A 68 -10.55 -8.55 -2.49
N SER A 69 -9.57 -7.73 -2.90
CA SER A 69 -8.14 -8.02 -2.78
C SER A 69 -7.51 -7.33 -1.57
N PHE A 70 -7.94 -6.10 -1.28
CA PHE A 70 -7.52 -5.32 -0.11
C PHE A 70 -8.74 -5.05 0.76
N LYS A 71 -8.69 -5.45 2.01
CA LYS A 71 -9.78 -5.20 2.97
C LYS A 71 -10.02 -3.70 3.16
N TYR A 72 -8.93 -2.93 3.17
CA TYR A 72 -8.92 -1.47 3.23
C TYR A 72 -8.15 -0.93 2.02
N PRO A 73 -8.82 -0.70 0.87
CA PRO A 73 -8.18 -0.24 -0.35
C PRO A 73 -7.37 1.04 -0.15
N LEU A 74 -6.23 1.13 -0.82
CA LEU A 74 -5.33 2.29 -0.79
C LEU A 74 -5.51 3.18 -2.02
N VAL A 75 -6.05 2.63 -3.09
CA VAL A 75 -6.38 3.33 -4.33
C VAL A 75 -7.89 3.37 -4.50
N ASP A 76 -8.42 4.55 -4.81
CA ASP A 76 -9.81 4.76 -5.19
C ASP A 76 -9.87 4.84 -6.72
N GLY A 77 -10.52 3.86 -7.33
CA GLY A 77 -10.59 3.69 -8.77
C GLY A 77 -11.97 4.01 -9.34
N GLN A 78 -11.98 4.66 -10.51
CA GLN A 78 -13.17 4.89 -11.31
C GLN A 78 -13.02 4.18 -12.66
N GLY A 79 -14.06 3.43 -13.04
CA GLY A 79 -14.06 2.60 -14.24
C GLY A 79 -14.11 1.11 -13.90
N ASN A 80 -13.67 0.27 -14.83
CA ASN A 80 -13.63 -1.18 -14.65
C ASN A 80 -12.29 -1.61 -14.04
N TRP A 81 -12.31 -1.99 -12.76
CA TRP A 81 -11.18 -2.49 -11.98
C TRP A 81 -11.26 -3.99 -11.68
N GLY A 82 -12.06 -4.73 -12.46
CA GLY A 82 -12.31 -6.14 -12.23
C GLY A 82 -13.44 -6.39 -11.23
N SER A 83 -13.75 -7.66 -11.02
CA SER A 83 -14.74 -8.12 -10.06
C SER A 83 -14.22 -9.31 -9.28
N GLN A 84 -14.90 -9.67 -8.20
CA GLN A 84 -14.52 -10.84 -7.39
C GLN A 84 -14.55 -12.14 -8.21
N ASP A 85 -15.49 -12.27 -9.13
CA ASP A 85 -15.63 -13.46 -10.00
C ASP A 85 -14.58 -13.48 -11.12
N ASP A 86 -14.10 -12.30 -11.54
CA ASP A 86 -13.06 -12.15 -12.55
C ASP A 86 -12.10 -10.99 -12.20
N PRO A 87 -11.16 -11.24 -11.26
CA PRO A 87 -10.26 -10.20 -10.75
C PRO A 87 -9.28 -9.67 -11.79
N LYS A 88 -9.05 -10.41 -12.87
CA LYS A 88 -8.10 -10.04 -13.94
C LYS A 88 -8.75 -9.34 -15.13
N SER A 89 -10.09 -9.29 -15.16
CA SER A 89 -10.83 -8.60 -16.23
C SER A 89 -11.05 -7.13 -15.90
N PHE A 90 -9.98 -6.35 -15.85
CA PHE A 90 -9.99 -4.91 -15.66
C PHE A 90 -9.62 -4.19 -16.94
N ALA A 91 -10.08 -2.94 -17.11
CA ALA A 91 -9.78 -2.12 -18.27
C ALA A 91 -8.30 -1.68 -18.28
N ALA A 92 -7.78 -1.38 -19.46
CA ALA A 92 -6.44 -0.83 -19.62
C ALA A 92 -6.28 0.53 -18.88
N MET A 93 -5.07 0.84 -18.42
CA MET A 93 -4.78 2.04 -17.64
C MET A 93 -5.13 3.37 -18.33
N ARG A 94 -5.27 3.39 -19.65
CA ARG A 94 -5.71 4.57 -20.41
C ARG A 94 -7.20 4.86 -20.25
N TYR A 95 -8.00 3.88 -19.81
CA TYR A 95 -9.45 4.03 -19.60
C TYR A 95 -9.82 4.28 -18.14
N THR A 96 -9.10 3.68 -17.19
CA THR A 96 -9.38 3.84 -15.78
C THR A 96 -8.83 5.15 -15.24
N GLU A 97 -9.45 5.62 -14.16
CA GLU A 97 -9.04 6.80 -13.42
C GLU A 97 -8.85 6.46 -11.96
N SER A 98 -7.96 7.15 -11.27
CA SER A 98 -7.60 6.81 -9.90
C SER A 98 -7.14 8.01 -9.09
N LYS A 99 -7.25 7.87 -7.77
CA LYS A 99 -6.71 8.74 -6.73
C LYS A 99 -6.46 7.92 -5.46
N LEU A 100 -5.86 8.52 -4.44
CA LEU A 100 -5.70 7.88 -3.14
C LEU A 100 -7.03 7.82 -2.38
N THR A 101 -7.19 6.78 -1.57
CA THR A 101 -8.28 6.71 -0.59
C THR A 101 -7.96 7.55 0.64
N SER A 102 -8.98 7.88 1.44
CA SER A 102 -8.79 8.51 2.77
C SER A 102 -7.95 7.62 3.69
N PHE A 103 -8.08 6.29 3.56
CA PHE A 103 -7.30 5.34 4.34
C PHE A 103 -5.81 5.40 4.01
N ALA A 104 -5.44 5.60 2.74
CA ALA A 104 -4.04 5.76 2.35
C ALA A 104 -3.36 6.96 3.05
N ASN A 105 -4.12 7.97 3.44
CA ASN A 105 -3.59 9.11 4.17
C ASN A 105 -3.02 8.75 5.55
N LEU A 106 -3.46 7.64 6.16
CA LEU A 106 -2.89 7.13 7.41
C LEU A 106 -1.42 6.68 7.26
N LEU A 107 -1.01 6.36 6.03
CA LEU A 107 0.37 5.95 5.73
C LEU A 107 1.27 7.13 5.40
N ILE A 108 0.74 8.19 4.76
CA ILE A 108 1.55 9.22 4.12
C ILE A 108 1.41 10.62 4.72
N SER A 109 0.44 10.87 5.60
CA SER A 109 0.17 12.23 6.11
C SER A 109 1.37 12.89 6.81
N GLU A 110 2.27 12.13 7.40
CA GLU A 110 3.47 12.63 8.12
C GLU A 110 4.77 12.45 7.33
N LEU A 111 4.68 12.06 6.06
CA LEU A 111 5.85 11.75 5.24
C LEU A 111 6.86 12.90 5.13
N LYS A 112 6.37 14.14 5.11
CA LYS A 112 7.21 15.36 5.02
C LYS A 112 7.61 15.94 6.40
N SER A 113 7.32 15.25 7.48
CA SER A 113 7.57 15.71 8.86
C SER A 113 8.88 15.19 9.46
N GLY A 114 9.80 14.65 8.65
CA GLY A 114 11.06 14.09 9.13
C GLY A 114 10.93 12.78 9.91
N THR A 115 9.89 12.02 9.62
CA THR A 115 9.52 10.79 10.33
C THR A 115 10.13 9.52 9.75
N VAL A 116 10.69 9.60 8.55
CA VAL A 116 11.23 8.44 7.81
C VAL A 116 12.53 8.78 7.12
N ASP A 117 13.31 7.75 6.81
CA ASP A 117 14.52 7.86 6.00
C ASP A 117 14.17 7.90 4.51
N TRP A 118 15.04 8.56 3.76
CA TRP A 118 14.96 8.72 2.32
C TRP A 118 16.16 8.07 1.64
N GLN A 119 15.92 7.49 0.49
CA GLN A 119 16.97 6.88 -0.34
C GLN A 119 16.89 7.40 -1.77
N PRO A 120 18.01 7.40 -2.51
CA PRO A 120 17.99 7.69 -3.93
C PRO A 120 17.10 6.71 -4.70
N ASN A 121 16.41 7.20 -5.72
CA ASN A 121 15.76 6.36 -6.70
C ASN A 121 16.80 5.61 -7.57
N PHE A 122 16.36 4.82 -8.55
CA PHE A 122 17.23 3.93 -9.33
C PHE A 122 18.36 4.64 -10.10
N ASP A 123 18.18 5.89 -10.52
CA ASP A 123 19.18 6.69 -11.25
C ASP A 123 19.84 7.80 -10.40
N GLY A 124 19.47 7.91 -9.14
CA GLY A 124 19.99 8.90 -8.20
C GLY A 124 19.49 10.34 -8.43
N SER A 125 18.56 10.56 -9.34
CA SER A 125 18.05 11.90 -9.68
C SER A 125 17.01 12.41 -8.68
N LEU A 126 16.32 11.52 -7.98
CA LEU A 126 15.27 11.84 -7.03
C LEU A 126 15.44 11.02 -5.73
N LEU A 127 14.72 11.43 -4.70
CA LEU A 127 14.61 10.67 -3.45
C LEU A 127 13.25 10.00 -3.37
N GLU A 128 13.23 8.81 -2.80
CA GLU A 128 12.01 8.07 -2.44
C GLU A 128 12.07 7.66 -0.96
N PRO A 129 10.93 7.56 -0.26
CA PRO A 129 10.92 7.13 1.14
C PRO A 129 11.27 5.64 1.24
N VAL A 130 12.06 5.28 2.24
CA VAL A 130 12.39 3.88 2.54
C VAL A 130 11.16 3.11 3.00
N ILE A 131 10.36 3.74 3.88
CA ILE A 131 9.06 3.26 4.36
C ILE A 131 8.12 4.45 4.53
N PHE A 132 6.83 4.20 4.65
CA PHE A 132 5.87 5.22 5.06
C PHE A 132 5.71 5.29 6.58
N PRO A 133 5.42 6.49 7.14
CA PRO A 133 5.16 6.69 8.58
C PRO A 133 3.73 6.24 8.93
N SER A 134 3.46 4.96 8.79
CA SER A 134 2.13 4.40 8.99
C SER A 134 1.67 4.58 10.44
N LYS A 135 0.48 5.15 10.63
CA LYS A 135 -0.13 5.35 11.96
C LYS A 135 -0.72 4.08 12.55
N LEU A 136 -0.96 3.07 11.73
CA LEU A 136 -1.53 1.78 12.12
C LEU A 136 -0.73 0.64 11.47
N PRO A 137 -0.73 -0.56 12.04
CA PRO A 137 -0.06 -1.72 11.47
C PRO A 137 -0.83 -2.23 10.23
N VAL A 138 -0.64 -1.58 9.10
CA VAL A 138 -1.33 -1.89 7.83
C VAL A 138 -1.08 -3.31 7.37
N ILE A 139 0.08 -3.90 7.73
CA ILE A 139 0.36 -5.30 7.43
C ILE A 139 -0.67 -6.26 8.07
N LEU A 140 -1.22 -5.92 9.23
CA LEU A 140 -2.29 -6.70 9.86
C LEU A 140 -3.67 -6.34 9.28
N LEU A 141 -3.88 -5.08 8.92
CA LEU A 141 -5.17 -4.60 8.41
C LEU A 141 -5.50 -5.21 7.05
N ASN A 142 -4.60 -5.14 6.10
CA ASN A 142 -4.78 -5.66 4.75
C ASN A 142 -4.24 -7.09 4.57
N GLY A 143 -3.42 -7.55 5.51
CA GLY A 143 -2.67 -8.78 5.29
C GLY A 143 -1.69 -8.63 4.14
N THR A 144 -1.07 -9.71 3.77
CA THR A 144 -0.17 -9.78 2.61
C THR A 144 0.16 -11.23 2.31
N SER A 145 0.40 -11.53 1.05
CA SER A 145 1.05 -12.76 0.65
C SER A 145 2.22 -12.46 -0.28
N GLY A 146 3.27 -13.25 -0.20
CA GLY A 146 4.43 -13.08 -1.04
C GLY A 146 5.31 -14.31 -1.02
N ILE A 147 5.83 -14.66 -2.20
CA ILE A 147 6.71 -15.81 -2.39
C ILE A 147 8.02 -15.30 -2.97
N ALA A 148 9.09 -15.51 -2.22
CA ALA A 148 10.46 -15.25 -2.65
C ALA A 148 11.28 -16.55 -2.66
N VAL A 149 12.48 -16.48 -3.20
CA VAL A 149 13.39 -17.64 -3.14
C VAL A 149 13.84 -17.85 -1.70
N GLY A 150 13.49 -18.99 -1.13
CA GLY A 150 13.88 -19.38 0.22
C GLY A 150 13.02 -18.80 1.35
N MET A 151 12.01 -17.97 1.03
CA MET A 151 11.12 -17.38 2.04
C MET A 151 9.75 -17.06 1.45
N ALA A 152 8.71 -17.30 2.23
CA ALA A 152 7.34 -16.90 1.89
C ALA A 152 6.65 -16.28 3.10
N THR A 153 5.65 -15.44 2.84
CA THR A 153 4.78 -14.87 3.85
C THR A 153 3.33 -15.00 3.42
N ASP A 154 2.47 -15.25 4.39
CA ASP A 154 1.02 -15.25 4.21
C ASP A 154 0.37 -14.78 5.51
N ILE A 155 -0.07 -13.53 5.52
CA ILE A 155 -0.67 -12.87 6.69
C ILE A 155 -2.11 -12.52 6.33
N PRO A 156 -3.11 -13.04 7.05
CA PRO A 156 -4.51 -12.70 6.81
C PRO A 156 -4.80 -11.24 7.20
N SER A 157 -5.84 -10.67 6.59
CA SER A 157 -6.35 -9.36 6.97
C SER A 157 -7.16 -9.42 8.27
N HIS A 158 -7.15 -8.32 9.04
CA HIS A 158 -7.83 -8.20 10.34
C HIS A 158 -8.78 -7.02 10.37
N ASN A 159 -9.74 -7.05 11.28
CA ASN A 159 -10.68 -5.95 11.49
C ASN A 159 -9.97 -4.74 12.10
N ILE A 160 -10.22 -3.54 11.55
CA ILE A 160 -9.55 -2.30 11.99
C ILE A 160 -9.86 -1.96 13.45
N ASN A 161 -11.09 -2.19 13.93
CA ASN A 161 -11.46 -1.89 15.32
C ASN A 161 -10.68 -2.80 16.28
N GLU A 162 -10.59 -4.10 15.99
CA GLU A 162 -9.81 -5.05 16.79
C GLU A 162 -8.32 -4.70 16.80
N VAL A 163 -7.76 -4.30 15.66
CA VAL A 163 -6.36 -3.87 15.58
C VAL A 163 -6.11 -2.58 16.34
N ILE A 164 -7.03 -1.63 16.29
CA ILE A 164 -6.95 -0.39 17.09
C ILE A 164 -7.02 -0.72 18.59
N ASP A 165 -7.97 -1.56 19.02
CA ASP A 165 -8.11 -1.95 20.42
C ASP A 165 -6.85 -2.66 20.94
N ALA A 166 -6.27 -3.56 20.14
CA ALA A 166 -5.01 -4.21 20.47
C ALA A 166 -3.82 -3.21 20.53
N THR A 167 -3.82 -2.22 19.65
CA THR A 167 -2.81 -1.16 19.66
C THR A 167 -2.91 -0.31 20.94
N VAL A 168 -4.13 0.07 21.32
CA VAL A 168 -4.40 0.78 22.58
C VAL A 168 -3.96 -0.05 23.80
N GLU A 169 -4.28 -1.34 23.82
CA GLU A 169 -3.85 -2.25 24.90
C GLU A 169 -2.33 -2.26 25.05
N ILE A 170 -1.57 -2.33 23.95
CA ILE A 170 -0.09 -2.30 24.00
C ILE A 170 0.42 -0.94 24.50
N LEU A 171 -0.20 0.18 24.08
CA LEU A 171 0.20 1.52 24.49
C LEU A 171 -0.05 1.76 25.98
N GLU A 172 -1.19 1.28 26.50
CA GLU A 172 -1.54 1.41 27.92
C GLU A 172 -0.79 0.40 28.79
N LYS A 173 -0.55 -0.79 28.26
CA LYS A 173 0.12 -1.89 28.96
C LYS A 173 1.27 -2.45 28.09
N PRO A 174 2.44 -1.80 28.05
CA PRO A 174 3.57 -2.22 27.19
C PRO A 174 4.11 -3.63 27.48
N LYS A 175 3.69 -4.26 28.56
CA LYS A 175 4.07 -5.63 28.95
C LYS A 175 3.00 -6.67 28.59
N SER A 176 1.94 -6.28 27.85
CA SER A 176 0.93 -7.22 27.38
C SER A 176 1.55 -8.34 26.54
N GLU A 177 1.16 -9.55 26.81
CA GLU A 177 1.64 -10.74 26.12
C GLU A 177 0.74 -11.05 24.89
N LEU A 178 1.26 -11.90 24.00
CA LEU A 178 0.51 -12.34 22.81
C LEU A 178 -0.89 -12.88 23.17
N TYR A 179 -0.99 -13.62 24.28
CA TYR A 179 -2.28 -14.18 24.74
C TYR A 179 -3.31 -13.09 25.06
N ASP A 180 -2.90 -11.95 25.56
CA ASP A 180 -3.81 -10.84 25.87
C ASP A 180 -4.32 -10.20 24.56
N LEU A 181 -3.46 -10.06 23.57
CA LEU A 181 -3.85 -9.55 22.24
C LEU A 181 -4.78 -10.49 21.50
N LEU A 182 -4.59 -11.81 21.63
CA LEU A 182 -5.46 -12.81 21.00
C LEU A 182 -6.89 -12.85 21.59
N LYS A 183 -7.12 -12.25 22.74
CA LYS A 183 -8.48 -12.04 23.26
C LYS A 183 -9.20 -10.88 22.58
N ILE A 184 -8.46 -9.95 22.00
CA ILE A 184 -8.95 -8.74 21.34
C ILE A 184 -9.12 -9.00 19.84
N ILE A 185 -8.10 -9.56 19.20
CA ILE A 185 -8.10 -9.92 17.78
C ILE A 185 -8.64 -11.33 17.63
N LYS A 186 -9.76 -11.48 16.92
CA LYS A 186 -10.50 -12.75 16.76
C LYS A 186 -10.47 -13.26 15.33
#